data_2a850acb778bdd786beb6d873c8be6e9
#
_entry.id   2a850acb778bdd786beb6d873c8be6e9
#
_cell.length_a   1.000
_cell.length_b   1.000
_cell.length_c   1.000
_cell.angle_alpha   90.00
_cell.angle_beta   90.00
_cell.angle_gamma   90.00
#
_symmetry.space_group_name_H-M   'P 1'
#
loop_
_entity.id
_entity.type
_entity.pdbx_description
1 polymer ?
#
loop_
_entity_poly.entity_id
_entity_poly.type
_entity_poly.pdbx_seq_one_letter_code
_entity_poly.pdbx_strand_id
1 'polypeptide(L)'
;MRIPRIHHPERLIVGSQIALSDDAANHVGRVLRMATGQHLQLFDGSNQVFDAVITEARKKNVTVEVLSGDPDDRESPLHIHLGQVMSRGEKMEFTIQKSIELGVSLITPLFSERCGVKLDAERLQKKIQQWQKIAIAACEQSGRNVVPEIRPAMQLEEWCAEQDSGLKLNLHPRASASINTLPLPVERVRLLIGPEGGLSAEEIAMTAQYQFTDILLGPRVLRTETTALTAITALQVRFGDLG
;
A
#
# COMPACT_ATOMS: atom_id res chain seq x y z
N MET A 1 -0.84 21.04 17.82
CA MET A 1 -1.20 20.88 16.39
C MET A 1 -0.29 19.79 15.84
N ARG A 2 -0.80 18.81 15.08
CA ARG A 2 0.04 17.75 14.49
C ARG A 2 0.94 18.39 13.43
N ILE A 3 2.25 18.12 13.47
CA ILE A 3 3.19 18.59 12.44
C ILE A 3 2.88 17.85 11.13
N PRO A 4 2.65 18.57 10.00
CA PRO A 4 2.40 17.94 8.72
C PRO A 4 3.58 17.09 8.26
N ARG A 5 3.29 15.93 7.66
CA ARG A 5 4.27 15.00 7.11
C ARG A 5 4.15 14.99 5.60
N ILE A 6 5.28 15.05 4.91
CA ILE A 6 5.35 15.17 3.45
C ILE A 6 6.39 14.19 2.91
N HIS A 7 6.00 13.40 1.93
CA HIS A 7 6.92 12.52 1.20
C HIS A 7 7.82 13.32 0.24
N HIS A 8 9.11 12.97 0.21
CA HIS A 8 10.06 13.47 -0.78
C HIS A 8 10.62 12.29 -1.58
N PRO A 9 10.62 12.34 -2.93
CA PRO A 9 10.99 11.18 -3.75
C PRO A 9 12.49 10.89 -3.80
N GLU A 10 13.32 11.88 -3.46
CA GLU A 10 14.78 11.77 -3.47
C GLU A 10 15.35 11.72 -2.05
N ARG A 11 16.59 11.22 -1.92
CA ARG A 11 17.27 11.15 -0.64
C ARG A 11 17.45 12.53 -0.02
N LEU A 12 17.08 12.65 1.24
CA LEU A 12 17.21 13.88 2.03
C LEU A 12 18.59 13.96 2.69
N ILE A 13 19.15 15.16 2.70
CA ILE A 13 20.45 15.45 3.31
C ILE A 13 20.26 16.59 4.32
N VAL A 14 20.64 16.35 5.57
CA VAL A 14 20.59 17.38 6.62
C VAL A 14 21.45 18.58 6.23
N GLY A 15 20.91 19.78 6.43
CA GLY A 15 21.53 21.05 6.03
C GLY A 15 21.29 21.47 4.59
N SER A 16 20.61 20.63 3.77
CA SER A 16 20.28 21.01 2.39
C SER A 16 18.97 21.82 2.31
N GLN A 17 18.90 22.67 1.29
CA GLN A 17 17.65 23.30 0.85
C GLN A 17 17.11 22.54 -0.35
N ILE A 18 15.83 22.16 -0.29
CA ILE A 18 15.15 21.42 -1.35
C ILE A 18 13.84 22.11 -1.74
N ALA A 19 13.50 22.03 -3.02
CA ALA A 19 12.16 22.37 -3.49
C ALA A 19 11.26 21.16 -3.36
N LEU A 20 10.07 21.33 -2.79
CA LEU A 20 9.06 20.28 -2.75
C LEU A 20 8.53 19.99 -4.16
N SER A 21 8.11 18.76 -4.42
CA SER A 21 7.41 18.39 -5.66
C SER A 21 6.13 19.24 -5.84
N ASP A 22 5.64 19.34 -7.07
CA ASP A 22 4.42 20.13 -7.39
C ASP A 22 3.23 19.71 -6.53
N ASP A 23 3.02 18.40 -6.34
CA ASP A 23 1.93 17.87 -5.51
C ASP A 23 2.12 18.26 -4.03
N ALA A 24 3.32 18.09 -3.50
CA ALA A 24 3.67 18.45 -2.12
C ALA A 24 3.60 19.98 -1.90
N ALA A 25 4.10 20.78 -2.82
CA ALA A 25 4.03 22.23 -2.76
C ALA A 25 2.58 22.76 -2.81
N ASN A 26 1.74 22.13 -3.65
CA ASN A 26 0.31 22.43 -3.69
C ASN A 26 -0.39 22.04 -2.37
N HIS A 27 -0.04 20.88 -1.80
CA HIS A 27 -0.60 20.46 -0.51
C HIS A 27 -0.20 21.41 0.62
N VAL A 28 1.08 21.71 0.77
CA VAL A 28 1.62 22.61 1.81
C VAL A 28 1.13 24.04 1.64
N GLY A 29 1.23 24.59 0.41
CA GLY A 29 0.95 26.01 0.16
C GLY A 29 -0.52 26.35 0.01
N ARG A 30 -1.34 25.46 -0.60
CA ARG A 30 -2.77 25.76 -0.88
C ARG A 30 -3.72 25.06 0.08
N VAL A 31 -3.48 23.80 0.39
CA VAL A 31 -4.38 23.01 1.26
C VAL A 31 -4.11 23.36 2.72
N LEU A 32 -2.88 23.21 3.17
CA LEU A 32 -2.48 23.48 4.55
C LEU A 32 -2.23 24.98 4.81
N ARG A 33 -2.00 25.77 3.75
CA ARG A 33 -1.73 27.21 3.81
C ARG A 33 -0.59 27.57 4.74
N MET A 34 0.46 26.76 4.70
CA MET A 34 1.64 26.98 5.53
C MET A 34 2.47 28.16 5.00
N ALA A 35 3.14 28.84 5.91
CA ALA A 35 3.95 30.02 5.65
C ALA A 35 5.44 29.76 5.96
N THR A 36 6.30 30.62 5.45
CA THR A 36 7.73 30.67 5.79
C THR A 36 7.95 30.70 7.31
N GLY A 37 8.91 29.92 7.79
CA GLY A 37 9.23 29.75 9.21
C GLY A 37 8.41 28.65 9.91
N GLN A 38 7.40 28.06 9.27
CA GLN A 38 6.69 26.93 9.84
C GLN A 38 7.42 25.61 9.58
N HIS A 39 7.29 24.69 10.51
CA HIS A 39 7.94 23.39 10.49
C HIS A 39 7.02 22.32 9.90
N LEU A 40 7.64 21.37 9.20
CA LEU A 40 7.03 20.15 8.72
C LEU A 40 8.01 18.98 8.84
N GLN A 41 7.50 17.77 8.74
CA GLN A 41 8.32 16.56 8.68
C GLN A 41 8.39 16.04 7.26
N LEU A 42 9.56 15.56 6.87
CA LEU A 42 9.80 14.90 5.59
C LEU A 42 10.20 13.45 5.80
N PHE A 43 9.94 12.61 4.82
CA PHE A 43 10.47 11.24 4.74
C PHE A 43 10.73 10.85 3.29
N ASP A 44 11.74 10.01 3.05
CA ASP A 44 12.27 9.68 1.73
C ASP A 44 12.40 8.16 1.47
N GLY A 45 11.77 7.34 2.30
CA GLY A 45 11.86 5.87 2.21
C GLY A 45 13.07 5.25 2.91
N SER A 46 13.85 6.02 3.64
CA SER A 46 15.05 5.54 4.37
C SER A 46 14.78 5.06 5.80
N ASN A 47 13.51 4.89 6.18
CA ASN A 47 13.12 4.65 7.58
C ASN A 47 13.64 5.73 8.56
N GLN A 48 13.71 6.96 8.05
CA GLN A 48 14.04 8.15 8.84
C GLN A 48 12.93 9.18 8.68
N VAL A 49 12.75 10.00 9.70
CA VAL A 49 11.96 11.21 9.66
C VAL A 49 12.90 12.41 9.75
N PHE A 50 12.65 13.41 8.94
CA PHE A 50 13.46 14.63 8.88
C PHE A 50 12.61 15.81 9.31
N ASP A 51 13.09 16.60 10.27
CA ASP A 51 12.50 17.90 10.56
C ASP A 51 12.98 18.93 9.55
N ALA A 52 12.08 19.74 9.05
CA ALA A 52 12.38 20.78 8.08
C ALA A 52 11.59 22.06 8.38
N VAL A 53 12.15 23.19 7.96
CA VAL A 53 11.51 24.51 8.07
C VAL A 53 11.28 25.08 6.67
N ILE A 54 10.11 25.68 6.47
CA ILE A 54 9.78 26.35 5.21
C ILE A 54 10.60 27.66 5.11
N THR A 55 11.47 27.74 4.10
CA THR A 55 12.27 28.94 3.81
C THR A 55 11.59 29.85 2.81
N GLU A 56 10.80 29.30 1.88
CA GLU A 56 9.99 30.03 0.93
C GLU A 56 8.67 29.32 0.68
N ALA A 57 7.56 30.07 0.77
CA ALA A 57 6.21 29.56 0.49
C ALA A 57 5.53 30.45 -0.55
N ARG A 58 5.46 29.98 -1.80
CA ARG A 58 4.64 30.57 -2.88
C ARG A 58 3.56 29.56 -3.30
N LYS A 59 2.52 30.03 -3.99
CA LYS A 59 1.35 29.21 -4.37
C LYS A 59 1.69 27.86 -5.06
N LYS A 60 2.82 27.78 -5.78
CA LYS A 60 3.25 26.57 -6.53
C LYS A 60 4.68 26.14 -6.22
N ASN A 61 5.42 26.93 -5.46
CA ASN A 61 6.81 26.63 -5.10
C ASN A 61 6.96 26.75 -3.60
N VAL A 62 7.33 25.68 -2.97
CA VAL A 62 7.67 25.64 -1.54
C VAL A 62 9.07 25.08 -1.42
N THR A 63 9.95 25.86 -0.81
CA THR A 63 11.33 25.45 -0.50
C THR A 63 11.45 25.26 1.00
N VAL A 64 12.15 24.23 1.40
CA VAL A 64 12.39 23.90 2.80
C VAL A 64 13.87 23.65 3.05
N GLU A 65 14.31 23.91 4.26
CA GLU A 65 15.64 23.52 4.77
C GLU A 65 15.48 22.31 5.68
N VAL A 66 16.28 21.26 5.44
CA VAL A 66 16.29 20.04 6.23
C VAL A 66 17.19 20.26 7.46
N LEU A 67 16.60 20.25 8.65
CA LEU A 67 17.30 20.62 9.90
C LEU A 67 17.95 19.44 10.61
N SER A 68 17.24 18.32 10.70
CA SER A 68 17.71 17.10 11.36
C SER A 68 17.10 15.86 10.71
N GLY A 69 17.63 14.69 11.02
CA GLY A 69 17.10 13.41 10.58
C GLY A 69 17.29 12.35 11.67
N ASP A 70 16.21 11.69 12.05
CA ASP A 70 16.19 10.68 13.10
C ASP A 70 15.64 9.35 12.58
N PRO A 71 16.21 8.20 13.00
CA PRO A 71 15.64 6.89 12.69
C PRO A 71 14.21 6.77 13.26
N ASP A 72 13.26 6.35 12.42
CA ASP A 72 11.87 6.10 12.83
C ASP A 72 11.31 4.96 11.97
N ASP A 73 11.62 3.72 12.36
CA ASP A 73 11.12 2.52 11.69
C ASP A 73 9.73 2.16 12.21
N ARG A 74 8.75 2.25 11.32
CA ARG A 74 7.34 1.90 11.57
C ARG A 74 6.85 0.81 10.62
N GLU A 75 7.78 0.07 10.03
CA GLU A 75 7.41 -1.01 9.12
C GLU A 75 7.19 -2.31 9.90
N SER A 76 6.16 -3.04 9.50
CA SER A 76 5.91 -4.36 10.05
C SER A 76 7.05 -5.34 9.70
N PRO A 77 7.45 -6.23 10.62
CA PRO A 77 8.36 -7.31 10.30
C PRO A 77 7.76 -8.31 9.30
N LEU A 78 6.45 -8.34 9.14
CA LEU A 78 5.75 -9.16 8.16
C LEU A 78 5.64 -8.46 6.82
N HIS A 79 6.33 -8.97 5.80
CA HIS A 79 6.21 -8.47 4.45
C HIS A 79 4.96 -9.03 3.75
N ILE A 80 3.95 -8.20 3.52
CA ILE A 80 2.73 -8.60 2.80
C ILE A 80 2.74 -8.00 1.39
N HIS A 81 2.73 -8.88 0.38
CA HIS A 81 2.49 -8.52 -1.01
C HIS A 81 1.03 -8.80 -1.35
N LEU A 82 0.22 -7.76 -1.46
CA LEU A 82 -1.19 -7.86 -1.81
C LEU A 82 -1.36 -7.92 -3.33
N GLY A 83 -1.86 -9.04 -3.84
CA GLY A 83 -2.41 -9.18 -5.19
C GLY A 83 -3.92 -8.93 -5.14
N GLN A 84 -4.34 -7.73 -5.51
CA GLN A 84 -5.74 -7.32 -5.46
C GLN A 84 -6.34 -7.32 -6.85
N VAL A 85 -7.33 -8.17 -7.12
CA VAL A 85 -8.10 -8.05 -8.35
C VAL A 85 -8.84 -6.71 -8.33
N MET A 86 -8.71 -5.96 -9.43
CA MET A 86 -9.20 -4.59 -9.49
C MET A 86 -10.71 -4.50 -9.30
N SER A 87 -11.12 -3.69 -8.35
CA SER A 87 -12.52 -3.33 -8.08
C SER A 87 -12.91 -2.03 -8.76
N ARG A 88 -14.21 -1.85 -9.01
CA ARG A 88 -14.73 -0.63 -9.63
C ARG A 88 -14.79 0.55 -8.65
N GLY A 89 -14.56 1.74 -9.20
CA GLY A 89 -14.76 3.01 -8.50
C GLY A 89 -13.87 3.16 -7.27
N GLU A 90 -14.45 3.77 -6.24
CA GLU A 90 -13.75 4.12 -5.00
C GLU A 90 -13.33 2.92 -4.13
N LYS A 91 -13.86 1.73 -4.39
CA LYS A 91 -13.50 0.52 -3.61
C LYS A 91 -12.03 0.17 -3.72
N MET A 92 -11.44 0.25 -4.93
CA MET A 92 -10.02 0.00 -5.11
C MET A 92 -9.18 1.03 -4.37
N GLU A 93 -9.55 2.30 -4.44
CA GLU A 93 -8.86 3.41 -3.75
C GLU A 93 -8.92 3.24 -2.23
N PHE A 94 -10.09 2.87 -1.71
CA PHE A 94 -10.29 2.56 -0.29
C PHE A 94 -9.44 1.36 0.16
N THR A 95 -9.43 0.27 -0.63
CA THR A 95 -8.63 -0.92 -0.33
C THR A 95 -7.14 -0.58 -0.27
N ILE A 96 -6.63 0.16 -1.25
CA ILE A 96 -5.21 0.59 -1.28
C ILE A 96 -4.90 1.44 -0.05
N GLN A 97 -5.67 2.49 0.20
CA GLN A 97 -5.45 3.38 1.33
C GLN A 97 -5.36 2.61 2.66
N LYS A 98 -6.37 1.78 2.92
CA LYS A 98 -6.46 1.07 4.21
C LYS A 98 -5.46 -0.08 4.33
N SER A 99 -5.13 -0.76 3.23
CA SER A 99 -4.09 -1.78 3.23
C SER A 99 -2.72 -1.19 3.59
N ILE A 100 -2.43 0.03 3.13
CA ILE A 100 -1.19 0.74 3.46
C ILE A 100 -1.16 1.14 4.94
N GLU A 101 -2.25 1.67 5.47
CA GLU A 101 -2.39 1.96 6.90
C GLU A 101 -2.16 0.71 7.77
N LEU A 102 -2.54 -0.47 7.27
CA LEU A 102 -2.39 -1.77 7.93
C LEU A 102 -1.03 -2.46 7.67
N GLY A 103 -0.07 -1.78 7.05
CA GLY A 103 1.30 -2.29 6.95
C GLY A 103 1.60 -3.16 5.72
N VAL A 104 0.78 -3.14 4.66
CA VAL A 104 1.12 -3.82 3.40
C VAL A 104 2.39 -3.22 2.80
N SER A 105 3.29 -4.08 2.29
CA SER A 105 4.60 -3.69 1.78
C SER A 105 4.62 -3.48 0.27
N LEU A 106 3.71 -4.13 -0.47
CA LEU A 106 3.66 -4.10 -1.94
C LEU A 106 2.25 -4.41 -2.41
N ILE A 107 1.75 -3.72 -3.42
CA ILE A 107 0.44 -3.98 -4.02
C ILE A 107 0.57 -4.18 -5.53
N THR A 108 0.03 -5.27 -6.04
CA THR A 108 -0.13 -5.51 -7.49
C THR A 108 -1.61 -5.56 -7.83
N PRO A 109 -2.12 -4.62 -8.62
CA PRO A 109 -3.46 -4.70 -9.20
C PRO A 109 -3.52 -5.85 -10.22
N LEU A 110 -4.60 -6.65 -10.18
CA LEU A 110 -4.71 -7.86 -11.01
C LEU A 110 -5.94 -7.80 -11.91
N PHE A 111 -5.80 -8.39 -13.09
CA PHE A 111 -6.89 -8.80 -13.95
C PHE A 111 -7.22 -10.28 -13.72
N SER A 112 -8.50 -10.59 -13.62
CA SER A 112 -9.05 -11.94 -13.57
C SER A 112 -10.24 -12.05 -14.53
N GLU A 113 -10.73 -13.25 -14.78
CA GLU A 113 -11.86 -13.51 -15.68
C GLU A 113 -13.08 -12.64 -15.34
N ARG A 114 -13.40 -12.56 -14.04
CA ARG A 114 -14.56 -11.79 -13.54
C ARG A 114 -14.20 -10.39 -13.07
N CYS A 115 -13.03 -9.88 -13.47
CA CYS A 115 -12.67 -8.50 -13.20
C CYS A 115 -13.63 -7.54 -13.92
N GLY A 116 -14.35 -6.73 -13.14
CA GLY A 116 -15.31 -5.78 -13.68
C GLY A 116 -14.69 -4.51 -14.28
N VAL A 117 -13.38 -4.36 -14.24
CA VAL A 117 -12.64 -3.19 -14.73
C VAL A 117 -12.10 -3.48 -16.12
N LYS A 118 -12.48 -2.64 -17.09
CA LYS A 118 -11.96 -2.65 -18.45
C LYS A 118 -11.37 -1.28 -18.75
N LEU A 119 -10.05 -1.20 -18.82
CA LEU A 119 -9.31 0.03 -19.09
C LEU A 119 -8.34 -0.22 -20.24
N ASP A 120 -8.18 0.75 -21.13
CA ASP A 120 -7.07 0.79 -22.06
C ASP A 120 -5.75 1.08 -21.31
N ALA A 121 -4.63 0.87 -21.98
CA ALA A 121 -3.30 1.00 -21.37
C ALA A 121 -3.03 2.40 -20.80
N GLU A 122 -3.47 3.46 -21.50
CA GLU A 122 -3.26 4.83 -21.04
C GLU A 122 -4.05 5.16 -19.78
N ARG A 123 -5.33 4.77 -19.74
CA ARG A 123 -6.20 4.96 -18.57
C ARG A 123 -5.72 4.13 -17.38
N LEU A 124 -5.25 2.91 -17.64
CA LEU A 124 -4.69 2.05 -16.61
C LEU A 124 -3.44 2.69 -15.98
N GLN A 125 -2.52 3.19 -16.81
CA GLN A 125 -1.33 3.88 -16.32
C GLN A 125 -1.68 5.11 -15.46
N LYS A 126 -2.66 5.92 -15.89
CA LYS A 126 -3.15 7.06 -15.09
C LYS A 126 -3.73 6.61 -13.75
N LYS A 127 -4.45 5.48 -13.73
CA LYS A 127 -4.99 4.91 -12.48
C LYS A 127 -3.88 4.43 -11.54
N ILE A 128 -2.86 3.74 -12.04
CA ILE A 128 -1.70 3.31 -11.24
C ILE A 128 -1.01 4.54 -10.60
N GLN A 129 -0.79 5.59 -11.37
CA GLN A 129 -0.23 6.83 -10.84
C GLN A 129 -1.12 7.48 -9.76
N GLN A 130 -2.44 7.49 -9.96
CA GLN A 130 -3.39 7.97 -8.97
C GLN A 130 -3.33 7.12 -7.68
N TRP A 131 -3.29 5.80 -7.81
CA TRP A 131 -3.17 4.89 -6.67
C TRP A 131 -1.85 5.03 -5.92
N GLN A 132 -0.74 5.30 -6.63
CA GLN A 132 0.54 5.61 -5.99
C GLN A 132 0.46 6.91 -5.17
N LYS A 133 -0.26 7.93 -5.63
CA LYS A 133 -0.51 9.15 -4.84
C LYS A 133 -1.36 8.86 -3.58
N ILE A 134 -2.32 7.96 -3.68
CA ILE A 134 -3.10 7.50 -2.50
C ILE A 134 -2.18 6.78 -1.50
N ALA A 135 -1.24 5.97 -1.99
CA ALA A 135 -0.25 5.30 -1.15
C ALA A 135 0.62 6.31 -0.39
N ILE A 136 1.10 7.35 -1.06
CA ILE A 136 1.87 8.44 -0.45
C ILE A 136 1.03 9.13 0.65
N ALA A 137 -0.18 9.56 0.33
CA ALA A 137 -1.07 10.22 1.28
C ALA A 137 -1.41 9.35 2.51
N ALA A 138 -1.56 8.03 2.30
CA ALA A 138 -1.77 7.09 3.39
C ALA A 138 -0.55 6.99 4.32
N CYS A 139 0.68 7.01 3.79
CA CYS A 139 1.92 7.06 4.57
C CYS A 139 2.08 8.39 5.32
N GLU A 140 1.78 9.52 4.68
CA GLU A 140 1.80 10.84 5.32
C GLU A 140 0.84 10.88 6.53
N GLN A 141 -0.33 10.27 6.40
CA GLN A 141 -1.34 10.23 7.46
C GLN A 141 -1.02 9.21 8.56
N SER A 142 -0.60 7.99 8.21
CA SER A 142 -0.38 6.88 9.15
C SER A 142 0.95 6.98 9.90
N GLY A 143 1.89 7.74 9.37
CA GLY A 143 3.23 7.90 9.96
C GLY A 143 4.28 6.96 9.39
N ARG A 144 3.97 6.14 8.39
CA ARG A 144 4.95 5.28 7.72
C ARG A 144 5.98 6.10 6.96
N ASN A 145 7.24 5.65 6.99
CA ASN A 145 8.37 6.33 6.35
C ASN A 145 8.81 5.65 5.05
N VAL A 146 8.25 4.49 4.73
CA VAL A 146 8.45 3.78 3.46
C VAL A 146 7.13 3.73 2.71
N VAL A 147 7.08 4.24 1.48
CA VAL A 147 5.89 4.20 0.65
C VAL A 147 5.85 2.88 -0.12
N PRO A 148 4.83 2.03 0.08
CA PRO A 148 4.65 0.83 -0.73
C PRO A 148 4.48 1.17 -2.21
N GLU A 149 5.09 0.36 -3.07
CA GLU A 149 4.92 0.47 -4.52
C GLU A 149 3.55 -0.08 -4.93
N ILE A 150 2.88 0.65 -5.81
CA ILE A 150 1.75 0.12 -6.59
C ILE A 150 2.33 -0.31 -7.94
N ARG A 151 2.51 -1.62 -8.11
CA ARG A 151 3.09 -2.20 -9.33
C ARG A 151 2.18 -1.98 -10.55
N PRO A 152 2.73 -2.08 -11.76
CA PRO A 152 1.92 -2.21 -12.96
C PRO A 152 0.91 -3.36 -12.83
N ALA A 153 -0.30 -3.15 -13.34
CA ALA A 153 -1.31 -4.20 -13.33
C ALA A 153 -0.91 -5.36 -14.25
N MET A 154 -1.22 -6.58 -13.84
CA MET A 154 -0.88 -7.78 -14.59
C MET A 154 -1.98 -8.83 -14.50
N GLN A 155 -1.89 -9.86 -15.35
CA GLN A 155 -2.82 -10.99 -15.32
C GLN A 155 -2.60 -11.82 -14.05
N LEU A 156 -3.68 -12.37 -13.53
CA LEU A 156 -3.66 -13.20 -12.31
C LEU A 156 -2.64 -14.35 -12.42
N GLU A 157 -2.65 -15.07 -13.54
CA GLU A 157 -1.74 -16.20 -13.73
C GLU A 157 -0.27 -15.78 -13.78
N GLU A 158 0.05 -14.69 -14.45
CA GLU A 158 1.43 -14.13 -14.50
C GLU A 158 1.91 -13.79 -13.08
N TRP A 159 1.05 -13.16 -12.28
CA TRP A 159 1.38 -12.84 -10.91
C TRP A 159 1.57 -14.08 -10.04
N CYS A 160 0.71 -15.09 -10.18
CA CYS A 160 0.82 -16.35 -9.44
C CYS A 160 2.11 -17.11 -9.78
N ALA A 161 2.56 -17.02 -11.04
CA ALA A 161 3.77 -17.69 -11.53
C ALA A 161 5.08 -17.06 -11.06
N GLU A 162 5.06 -15.84 -10.52
CA GLU A 162 6.25 -15.20 -9.99
C GLU A 162 6.89 -16.03 -8.87
N GLN A 163 8.21 -16.16 -8.92
CA GLN A 163 8.98 -16.88 -7.89
C GLN A 163 8.98 -16.03 -6.59
N ASP A 164 8.55 -16.63 -5.51
CA ASP A 164 8.55 -16.02 -4.17
C ASP A 164 8.60 -17.14 -3.12
N SER A 165 9.44 -16.95 -2.11
CA SER A 165 9.59 -17.91 -1.01
C SER A 165 8.55 -17.73 0.09
N GLY A 166 7.70 -16.70 -0.01
CA GLY A 166 6.67 -16.39 0.98
C GLY A 166 5.50 -17.38 0.96
N LEU A 167 4.74 -17.36 2.03
CA LEU A 167 3.49 -18.11 2.12
C LEU A 167 2.47 -17.50 1.13
N LYS A 168 1.88 -18.34 0.28
CA LYS A 168 0.91 -17.94 -0.74
C LYS A 168 -0.50 -18.27 -0.28
N LEU A 169 -1.33 -17.27 -0.13
CA LEU A 169 -2.70 -17.38 0.40
C LEU A 169 -3.73 -16.84 -0.59
N ASN A 170 -4.79 -17.60 -0.79
CA ASN A 170 -5.99 -17.19 -1.50
C ASN A 170 -7.17 -17.19 -0.53
N LEU A 171 -7.91 -16.08 -0.46
CA LEU A 171 -9.11 -16.00 0.38
C LEU A 171 -10.29 -16.62 -0.37
N HIS A 172 -10.81 -17.73 0.17
CA HIS A 172 -11.88 -18.46 -0.46
C HIS A 172 -12.98 -18.85 0.56
N PRO A 173 -14.27 -18.55 0.28
CA PRO A 173 -15.36 -18.75 1.26
C PRO A 173 -15.69 -20.22 1.56
N ARG A 174 -15.13 -21.17 0.80
CA ARG A 174 -15.31 -22.61 0.98
C ARG A 174 -14.04 -23.32 1.42
N ALA A 175 -13.00 -22.57 1.82
CA ALA A 175 -11.77 -23.18 2.30
C ALA A 175 -11.99 -23.87 3.66
N SER A 176 -11.22 -24.92 3.92
CA SER A 176 -11.20 -25.64 5.20
C SER A 176 -10.12 -25.12 6.15
N ALA A 177 -9.04 -24.53 5.60
CA ALA A 177 -7.97 -23.97 6.40
C ALA A 177 -8.31 -22.56 6.88
N SER A 178 -7.74 -22.16 8.02
CA SER A 178 -7.86 -20.83 8.59
C SER A 178 -6.48 -20.22 8.85
N ILE A 179 -6.43 -18.90 9.11
CA ILE A 179 -5.19 -18.23 9.51
C ILE A 179 -4.56 -18.91 10.74
N ASN A 180 -5.35 -19.49 11.64
CA ASN A 180 -4.86 -20.15 12.83
C ASN A 180 -4.12 -21.47 12.57
N THR A 181 -4.34 -22.09 11.41
CA THR A 181 -3.67 -23.32 11.00
C THR A 181 -2.40 -23.10 10.18
N LEU A 182 -2.04 -21.85 9.89
CA LEU A 182 -0.83 -21.51 9.14
C LEU A 182 0.44 -21.83 9.95
N PRO A 183 1.54 -22.21 9.28
CA PRO A 183 2.80 -22.52 9.94
C PRO A 183 3.42 -21.29 10.60
N LEU A 184 4.32 -21.53 11.55
CA LEU A 184 5.14 -20.51 12.21
C LEU A 184 6.63 -20.86 12.03
N PRO A 185 7.54 -19.90 11.87
CA PRO A 185 7.31 -18.47 11.66
C PRO A 185 6.90 -18.13 10.22
N VAL A 186 6.27 -16.97 10.01
CA VAL A 186 5.95 -16.43 8.69
C VAL A 186 6.48 -15.01 8.61
N GLU A 187 7.38 -14.73 7.69
CA GLU A 187 7.98 -13.42 7.46
C GLU A 187 7.47 -12.75 6.18
N ARG A 188 6.99 -13.56 5.23
CA ARG A 188 6.52 -13.08 3.92
C ARG A 188 5.23 -13.78 3.53
N VAL A 189 4.28 -12.99 3.03
CA VAL A 189 2.99 -13.49 2.54
C VAL A 189 2.69 -12.87 1.18
N ARG A 190 2.30 -13.69 0.22
CA ARG A 190 1.58 -13.27 -0.99
C ARG A 190 0.10 -13.51 -0.78
N LEU A 191 -0.66 -12.45 -0.67
CA LEU A 191 -2.09 -12.48 -0.35
C LEU A 191 -2.91 -12.16 -1.59
N LEU A 192 -3.65 -13.13 -2.11
CA LEU A 192 -4.55 -12.97 -3.25
C LEU A 192 -5.97 -12.65 -2.78
N ILE A 193 -6.52 -11.57 -3.30
CA ILE A 193 -7.91 -11.17 -3.09
C ILE A 193 -8.63 -11.09 -4.44
N GLY A 194 -9.67 -11.91 -4.61
CA GLY A 194 -10.47 -11.99 -5.82
C GLY A 194 -11.41 -10.79 -6.03
N PRO A 195 -12.09 -10.73 -7.18
CA PRO A 195 -13.06 -9.69 -7.51
C PRO A 195 -14.39 -9.91 -6.75
N GLU A 196 -15.33 -8.97 -6.89
CA GLU A 196 -16.66 -9.06 -6.28
C GLU A 196 -17.43 -10.34 -6.67
N GLY A 197 -17.22 -10.85 -7.89
CA GLY A 197 -17.81 -12.08 -8.39
C GLY A 197 -17.05 -13.36 -7.99
N GLY A 198 -15.96 -13.22 -7.20
CA GLY A 198 -15.05 -14.31 -6.89
C GLY A 198 -14.19 -14.77 -8.10
N LEU A 199 -13.22 -15.60 -7.85
CA LEU A 199 -12.45 -16.29 -8.90
C LEU A 199 -13.29 -17.40 -9.54
N SER A 200 -13.02 -17.73 -10.82
CA SER A 200 -13.63 -18.89 -11.47
C SER A 200 -13.06 -20.20 -10.91
N ALA A 201 -13.71 -21.32 -11.21
CA ALA A 201 -13.23 -22.63 -10.78
C ALA A 201 -11.85 -22.93 -11.40
N GLU A 202 -11.66 -22.54 -12.64
CA GLU A 202 -10.40 -22.67 -13.40
C GLU A 202 -9.29 -21.81 -12.77
N GLU A 203 -9.60 -20.59 -12.37
CA GLU A 203 -8.65 -19.71 -11.68
C GLU A 203 -8.26 -20.25 -10.30
N ILE A 204 -9.22 -20.80 -9.54
CA ILE A 204 -8.91 -21.44 -8.24
C ILE A 204 -8.02 -22.68 -8.44
N ALA A 205 -8.30 -23.51 -9.44
CA ALA A 205 -7.44 -24.66 -9.76
C ALA A 205 -6.04 -24.22 -10.19
N MET A 206 -5.93 -23.15 -10.97
CA MET A 206 -4.66 -22.57 -11.39
C MET A 206 -3.87 -22.03 -10.18
N THR A 207 -4.49 -21.27 -9.26
CA THR A 207 -3.78 -20.79 -8.06
C THR A 207 -3.22 -21.92 -7.23
N ALA A 208 -3.94 -23.05 -7.11
CA ALA A 208 -3.46 -24.24 -6.41
C ALA A 208 -2.21 -24.84 -7.07
N GLN A 209 -2.11 -24.85 -8.40
CA GLN A 209 -0.90 -25.29 -9.12
C GLN A 209 0.33 -24.41 -8.80
N TYR A 210 0.12 -23.14 -8.52
CA TYR A 210 1.17 -22.19 -8.07
C TYR A 210 1.36 -22.18 -6.55
N GLN A 211 0.83 -23.20 -5.84
CA GLN A 211 1.01 -23.41 -4.39
C GLN A 211 0.30 -22.36 -3.50
N PHE A 212 -0.76 -21.72 -4.00
CA PHE A 212 -1.60 -20.94 -3.13
C PHE A 212 -2.47 -21.84 -2.27
N THR A 213 -2.53 -21.53 -0.99
CA THR A 213 -3.39 -22.21 -0.01
C THR A 213 -4.67 -21.41 0.18
N ASP A 214 -5.81 -22.05 -0.02
CA ASP A 214 -7.10 -21.43 0.26
C ASP A 214 -7.32 -21.33 1.77
N ILE A 215 -7.67 -20.13 2.25
CA ILE A 215 -8.00 -19.89 3.66
C ILE A 215 -9.38 -19.21 3.80
N LEU A 216 -10.04 -19.52 4.91
CA LEU A 216 -11.35 -19.00 5.28
C LEU A 216 -11.21 -17.94 6.38
N LEU A 217 -11.94 -16.84 6.22
CA LEU A 217 -12.10 -15.79 7.23
C LEU A 217 -13.51 -15.80 7.81
N GLY A 218 -13.80 -16.80 8.63
CA GLY A 218 -15.11 -16.95 9.29
C GLY A 218 -16.25 -17.35 8.35
N PRO A 219 -17.50 -17.44 8.86
CA PRO A 219 -18.61 -18.07 8.14
C PRO A 219 -19.37 -17.12 7.21
N ARG A 220 -19.07 -15.85 7.20
CA ARG A 220 -19.77 -14.84 6.40
C ARG A 220 -19.04 -14.57 5.09
N VAL A 221 -19.81 -14.34 4.02
CA VAL A 221 -19.26 -13.83 2.76
C VAL A 221 -18.94 -12.34 2.94
N LEU A 222 -17.68 -11.99 2.82
CA LEU A 222 -17.18 -10.61 2.91
C LEU A 222 -17.09 -10.00 1.52
N ARG A 223 -17.30 -8.70 1.41
CA ARG A 223 -16.99 -7.96 0.19
C ARG A 223 -15.47 -7.93 -0.02
N THR A 224 -15.02 -7.75 -1.27
CA THR A 224 -13.60 -7.82 -1.63
C THR A 224 -12.73 -6.86 -0.80
N GLU A 225 -13.17 -5.62 -0.63
CA GLU A 225 -12.48 -4.62 0.20
C GLU A 225 -12.43 -5.05 1.68
N THR A 226 -13.51 -5.60 2.22
CA THR A 226 -13.56 -6.10 3.60
C THR A 226 -12.67 -7.33 3.76
N THR A 227 -12.66 -8.22 2.77
CA THR A 227 -11.81 -9.43 2.77
C THR A 227 -10.34 -9.06 2.85
N ALA A 228 -9.89 -8.13 2.00
CA ALA A 228 -8.50 -7.66 2.01
C ALA A 228 -8.08 -7.13 3.38
N LEU A 229 -8.84 -6.19 3.94
CA LEU A 229 -8.51 -5.56 5.22
C LEU A 229 -8.55 -6.53 6.39
N THR A 230 -9.54 -7.43 6.42
CA THR A 230 -9.67 -8.44 7.46
C THR A 230 -8.51 -9.42 7.42
N ALA A 231 -8.12 -9.89 6.22
CA ALA A 231 -6.99 -10.80 6.05
C ALA A 231 -5.66 -10.14 6.47
N ILE A 232 -5.40 -8.91 6.02
CA ILE A 232 -4.21 -8.16 6.38
C ILE A 232 -4.14 -7.98 7.90
N THR A 233 -5.23 -7.52 8.52
CA THR A 233 -5.28 -7.33 9.98
C THR A 233 -5.00 -8.64 10.73
N ALA A 234 -5.63 -9.73 10.32
CA ALA A 234 -5.44 -11.04 10.97
C ALA A 234 -3.99 -11.55 10.82
N LEU A 235 -3.36 -11.33 9.66
CA LEU A 235 -1.95 -11.66 9.43
C LEU A 235 -1.02 -10.78 10.28
N GLN A 236 -1.27 -9.49 10.37
CA GLN A 236 -0.49 -8.56 11.17
C GLN A 236 -0.61 -8.82 12.67
N VAL A 237 -1.79 -9.18 13.16
CA VAL A 237 -1.98 -9.60 14.57
C VAL A 237 -1.21 -10.87 14.89
N ARG A 238 -1.15 -11.82 13.94
CA ARG A 238 -0.54 -13.13 14.20
C ARG A 238 0.98 -13.15 13.96
N PHE A 239 1.47 -12.43 12.96
CA PHE A 239 2.84 -12.53 12.47
C PHE A 239 3.57 -11.18 12.36
N GLY A 240 2.85 -10.06 12.48
CA GLY A 240 3.35 -8.71 12.30
C GLY A 240 3.36 -7.91 13.60
N ASP A 241 2.91 -6.66 13.52
CA ASP A 241 3.04 -5.62 14.54
C ASP A 241 1.71 -5.13 15.17
N LEU A 242 0.59 -5.76 14.86
CA LEU A 242 -0.72 -5.38 15.43
C LEU A 242 -1.16 -6.27 16.62
N GLY A 243 -0.28 -7.10 17.15
CA GLY A 243 -0.54 -8.01 18.26
C GLY A 243 0.19 -7.68 19.56
#